data_3a030ba6a9c44cc121bfd1799ce2d2ec
#
_entry.id   3a030ba6a9c44cc121bfd1799ce2d2ec
#
_cell.length_a   1.000
_cell.length_b   1.000
_cell.length_c   1.000
_cell.angle_alpha   90.00
_cell.angle_beta   90.00
_cell.angle_gamma   90.00
#
_symmetry.space_group_name_H-M   'P 1'
#
loop_
_entity.id
_entity.type
_entity.pdbx_description
1 polymer ?
#
loop_
_entity_poly.entity_id
_entity_poly.type
_entity_poly.pdbx_seq_one_letter_code
_entity_poly.pdbx_strand_id
1 'polypeptide(L)'
;MEGIPMLILSVGGIILMLFFVTYSSQRHNLNSIKDKTVGNGQHGTARWATQQEIKRIYNHVPFTPELWRQEAREGRQPTANGKALPQGIVLGSKGMKTTTALVDSDDVHVMMIGASGVGKTAYFLYPNLEYACASGMSFLALDTKGDLARNYGAIARDIYGYRISVVDLREPTRSDGNNLLTLINRYMDKHREDPKDIGAKAKAEKYAKILAKTIINPGGDEQDRG
;
A
#
# COMPACT_ATOMS: atom_id res chain seq x y z
N MET A 1 15.18 -55.67 40.52
CA MET A 1 15.03 -54.22 40.81
C MET A 1 15.98 -53.30 40.04
N GLU A 2 16.42 -53.70 38.83
CA GLU A 2 17.42 -52.92 38.04
C GLU A 2 16.81 -51.94 37.02
N GLY A 3 15.52 -52.02 36.78
CA GLY A 3 14.86 -51.16 35.77
C GLY A 3 14.49 -49.73 36.20
N ILE A 4 14.37 -49.48 37.50
CA ILE A 4 13.92 -48.18 38.04
C ILE A 4 14.98 -47.06 37.82
N PRO A 5 16.29 -47.30 38.06
CA PRO A 5 17.27 -46.27 37.79
C PRO A 5 17.42 -45.91 36.32
N MET A 6 17.24 -46.88 35.42
CA MET A 6 17.32 -46.64 33.97
C MET A 6 16.13 -45.83 33.47
N LEU A 7 14.94 -46.03 34.01
CA LEU A 7 13.73 -45.26 33.72
C LEU A 7 13.82 -43.82 34.22
N ILE A 8 14.39 -43.59 35.41
CA ILE A 8 14.63 -42.24 35.97
C ILE A 8 15.64 -41.48 35.10
N LEU A 9 16.70 -42.19 34.63
CA LEU A 9 17.71 -41.56 33.79
C LEU A 9 17.16 -41.17 32.41
N SER A 10 16.30 -41.99 31.81
CA SER A 10 15.67 -41.69 30.53
C SER A 10 14.66 -40.56 30.62
N VAL A 11 13.82 -40.52 31.65
CA VAL A 11 12.87 -39.42 31.90
C VAL A 11 13.61 -38.12 32.21
N GLY A 12 14.68 -38.17 33.03
CA GLY A 12 15.55 -36.99 33.28
C GLY A 12 16.19 -36.46 32.02
N GLY A 13 16.68 -37.35 31.12
CA GLY A 13 17.23 -36.95 29.83
C GLY A 13 16.23 -36.25 28.92
N ILE A 14 15.00 -36.77 28.86
CA ILE A 14 13.91 -36.13 28.07
C ILE A 14 13.56 -34.73 28.61
N ILE A 15 13.45 -34.59 29.92
CA ILE A 15 13.17 -33.31 30.57
C ILE A 15 14.29 -32.29 30.29
N LEU A 16 15.55 -32.71 30.38
CA LEU A 16 16.71 -31.90 30.08
C LEU A 16 16.76 -31.46 28.61
N MET A 17 16.42 -32.37 27.69
CA MET A 17 16.32 -32.08 26.26
C MET A 17 15.19 -31.09 25.96
N LEU A 18 14.03 -31.24 26.54
CA LEU A 18 12.92 -30.30 26.42
C LEU A 18 13.30 -28.92 26.99
N PHE A 19 13.96 -28.87 28.13
CA PHE A 19 14.45 -27.62 28.70
C PHE A 19 15.48 -26.94 27.80
N PHE A 20 16.39 -27.72 27.21
CA PHE A 20 17.38 -27.17 26.27
C PHE A 20 16.76 -26.65 24.98
N VAL A 21 15.77 -27.36 24.43
CA VAL A 21 15.03 -26.94 23.24
C VAL A 21 14.22 -25.65 23.50
N THR A 22 13.53 -25.56 24.63
CA THR A 22 12.76 -24.36 24.99
C THR A 22 13.69 -23.17 25.27
N TYR A 23 14.81 -23.41 25.96
CA TYR A 23 15.83 -22.37 26.24
C TYR A 23 16.50 -21.88 24.95
N SER A 24 16.84 -22.78 24.03
CA SER A 24 17.42 -22.44 22.73
C SER A 24 16.41 -21.69 21.83
N SER A 25 15.15 -22.12 21.84
CA SER A 25 14.08 -21.46 21.10
C SER A 25 13.85 -20.01 21.58
N GLN A 26 13.96 -19.74 22.87
CA GLN A 26 13.84 -18.38 23.39
C GLN A 26 15.00 -17.45 22.98
N ARG A 27 16.19 -17.98 22.73
CA ARG A 27 17.34 -17.20 22.25
C ARG A 27 17.19 -16.68 20.82
N HIS A 28 16.40 -17.36 19.99
CA HIS A 28 16.18 -17.01 18.59
C HIS A 28 14.83 -16.30 18.36
N ASN A 29 14.15 -15.93 19.43
CA ASN A 29 12.89 -15.20 19.34
C ASN A 29 13.16 -13.75 18.96
N LEU A 30 12.68 -13.34 17.78
CA LEU A 30 12.77 -11.95 17.28
C LEU A 30 12.15 -10.92 18.24
N ASN A 31 11.27 -11.34 19.15
CA ASN A 31 10.72 -10.49 20.20
C ASN A 31 11.76 -10.05 21.26
N SER A 32 12.95 -10.64 21.26
CA SER A 32 14.05 -10.25 22.16
C SER A 32 15.01 -9.21 21.56
N ILE A 33 14.73 -8.71 20.37
CA ILE A 33 15.46 -7.57 19.79
C ILE A 33 15.13 -6.35 20.65
N LYS A 34 15.97 -6.08 21.64
CA LYS A 34 15.89 -4.86 22.44
C LYS A 34 16.41 -3.69 21.60
N ASP A 35 15.68 -2.59 21.62
CA ASP A 35 16.15 -1.32 21.09
C ASP A 35 17.51 -1.00 21.71
N LYS A 36 18.57 -1.03 20.90
CA LYS A 36 19.84 -0.48 21.32
C LYS A 36 19.83 0.99 20.89
N THR A 37 19.71 1.88 21.85
CA THR A 37 19.92 3.30 21.60
C THR A 37 21.32 3.47 21.04
N VAL A 38 21.43 3.62 19.74
CA VAL A 38 22.69 4.03 19.11
C VAL A 38 22.83 5.48 19.49
N GLY A 39 23.86 5.79 20.32
CA GLY A 39 24.05 7.08 20.97
C GLY A 39 23.86 8.28 20.05
N ASN A 40 24.00 9.51 20.56
CA ASN A 40 23.83 10.77 19.82
C ASN A 40 24.64 10.80 18.52
N GLY A 41 24.17 10.06 17.52
CA GLY A 41 24.83 9.87 16.24
C GLY A 41 24.66 11.09 15.34
N GLN A 42 25.63 11.34 14.50
CA GLN A 42 25.65 12.41 13.50
C GLN A 42 24.44 12.36 12.53
N HIS A 43 23.72 11.24 12.48
CA HIS A 43 22.59 10.98 11.57
C HIS A 43 21.23 10.87 12.27
N GLY A 44 21.13 11.33 13.53
CA GLY A 44 19.91 11.26 14.33
C GLY A 44 19.74 9.93 15.07
N THR A 45 18.70 9.85 15.88
CA THR A 45 18.31 8.66 16.65
C THR A 45 16.97 8.15 16.16
N ALA A 46 16.87 6.86 15.85
CA ALA A 46 15.62 6.19 15.53
C ALA A 46 15.13 5.38 16.74
N ARG A 47 13.83 5.44 17.00
CA ARG A 47 13.15 4.63 18.01
C ARG A 47 11.75 4.24 17.53
N TRP A 48 11.17 3.25 18.17
CA TRP A 48 9.77 2.93 17.96
C TRP A 48 8.84 4.05 18.46
N ALA A 49 7.80 4.35 17.71
CA ALA A 49 6.79 5.32 18.12
C ALA A 49 6.03 4.83 19.36
N THR A 50 5.75 5.73 20.28
CA THR A 50 4.90 5.45 21.43
C THR A 50 3.43 5.34 21.01
N GLN A 51 2.60 4.68 21.82
CA GLN A 51 1.16 4.59 21.55
C GLN A 51 0.47 5.97 21.51
N GLN A 52 0.98 6.95 22.24
CA GLN A 52 0.46 8.32 22.22
C GLN A 52 0.78 9.02 20.88
N GLU A 53 1.98 8.82 20.35
CA GLU A 53 2.39 9.34 19.05
C GLU A 53 1.57 8.71 17.93
N ILE A 54 1.40 7.38 17.94
CA ILE A 54 0.55 6.66 16.99
C ILE A 54 -0.88 7.19 16.99
N LYS A 55 -1.45 7.45 18.19
CA LYS A 55 -2.79 8.02 18.31
C LYS A 55 -2.91 9.43 17.77
N ARG A 56 -1.85 10.22 17.82
CA ARG A 56 -1.84 11.62 17.40
C ARG A 56 -1.59 11.77 15.91
N ILE A 57 -0.75 10.91 15.34
CA ILE A 57 -0.28 11.03 13.95
C ILE A 57 -1.29 10.40 13.00
N TYR A 58 -1.78 9.19 13.28
CA TYR A 58 -2.62 8.45 12.35
C TYR A 58 -4.12 8.63 12.62
N ASN A 59 -4.90 8.63 11.55
CA ASN A 59 -6.34 8.52 11.64
C ASN A 59 -6.72 7.08 12.01
N HIS A 60 -7.59 6.95 13.00
CA HIS A 60 -8.09 5.66 13.49
C HIS A 60 -9.46 5.39 12.90
N VAL A 61 -9.52 4.56 11.86
CA VAL A 61 -10.73 4.31 11.08
C VAL A 61 -11.21 2.87 11.32
N PRO A 62 -12.45 2.65 11.78
CA PRO A 62 -13.04 1.31 11.79
C PRO A 62 -13.00 0.71 10.38
N PHE A 63 -12.35 -0.46 10.23
CA PHE A 63 -12.19 -1.12 8.95
C PHE A 63 -13.34 -2.10 8.72
N THR A 64 -14.37 -1.65 8.00
CA THR A 64 -15.64 -2.36 7.80
C THR A 64 -15.98 -2.48 6.30
N PRO A 65 -15.24 -3.29 5.51
CA PRO A 65 -15.42 -3.39 4.07
C PRO A 65 -16.85 -3.76 3.65
N GLU A 66 -17.50 -4.64 4.39
CA GLU A 66 -18.87 -5.10 4.11
C GLU A 66 -19.85 -3.94 4.15
N LEU A 67 -19.75 -3.09 5.18
CA LEU A 67 -20.59 -1.91 5.33
C LEU A 67 -20.32 -0.89 4.24
N TRP A 68 -19.04 -0.63 3.92
CA TRP A 68 -18.66 0.31 2.86
C TRP A 68 -19.19 -0.13 1.50
N ARG A 69 -19.09 -1.42 1.19
CA ARG A 69 -19.65 -1.98 -0.05
C ARG A 69 -21.17 -1.91 -0.10
N GLN A 70 -21.84 -2.07 1.03
CA GLN A 70 -23.28 -1.89 1.11
C GLN A 70 -23.66 -0.43 0.86
N GLU A 71 -23.03 0.52 1.54
CA GLU A 71 -23.26 1.95 1.34
C GLU A 71 -23.03 2.38 -0.12
N ALA A 72 -21.93 1.90 -0.72
CA ALA A 72 -21.60 2.18 -2.11
C ALA A 72 -22.66 1.62 -3.09
N ARG A 73 -23.16 0.39 -2.89
CA ARG A 73 -24.25 -0.19 -3.70
C ARG A 73 -25.56 0.60 -3.60
N GLU A 74 -25.80 1.23 -2.47
CA GLU A 74 -26.94 2.11 -2.23
C GLU A 74 -26.73 3.54 -2.78
N GLY A 75 -25.61 3.77 -3.49
CA GLY A 75 -25.27 5.08 -4.05
C GLY A 75 -24.84 6.10 -3.01
N ARG A 76 -24.50 5.66 -1.80
CA ARG A 76 -24.00 6.50 -0.72
C ARG A 76 -22.48 6.43 -0.64
N GLN A 77 -21.85 7.55 -0.27
CA GLN A 77 -20.43 7.54 0.00
C GLN A 77 -20.15 6.76 1.29
N PRO A 78 -19.19 5.81 1.28
CA PRO A 78 -18.81 5.07 2.47
C PRO A 78 -18.36 5.98 3.62
N THR A 79 -18.75 5.60 4.83
CA THR A 79 -18.49 6.40 6.03
C THR A 79 -17.86 5.57 7.15
N ALA A 80 -17.19 6.25 8.06
CA ALA A 80 -16.80 5.71 9.36
C ALA A 80 -17.43 6.56 10.46
N ASN A 81 -18.29 5.95 11.29
CA ASN A 81 -19.00 6.65 12.36
C ASN A 81 -19.78 7.90 11.84
N GLY A 82 -20.38 7.79 10.66
CA GLY A 82 -21.12 8.88 10.03
C GLY A 82 -20.29 10.02 9.45
N LYS A 83 -18.98 9.85 9.35
CA LYS A 83 -18.04 10.81 8.72
C LYS A 83 -17.43 10.22 7.48
N ALA A 84 -17.17 11.06 6.48
CA ALA A 84 -16.43 10.65 5.29
C ALA A 84 -15.07 10.05 5.68
N LEU A 85 -14.65 9.02 4.95
CA LEU A 85 -13.35 8.39 5.17
C LEU A 85 -12.22 9.36 4.76
N PRO A 86 -11.22 9.59 5.62
CA PRO A 86 -10.06 10.37 5.22
C PRO A 86 -9.29 9.63 4.13
N GLN A 87 -8.89 10.33 3.07
CA GLN A 87 -8.03 9.75 2.04
C GLN A 87 -6.62 9.54 2.62
N GLY A 88 -5.99 8.41 2.28
CA GLY A 88 -4.68 8.08 2.80
C GLY A 88 -4.31 6.62 2.63
N ILE A 89 -3.19 6.22 3.22
CA ILE A 89 -2.63 4.88 3.14
C ILE A 89 -2.84 4.15 4.47
N VAL A 90 -3.37 2.94 4.41
CA VAL A 90 -3.49 2.05 5.57
C VAL A 90 -2.12 1.44 5.85
N LEU A 91 -1.46 1.87 6.92
CA LEU A 91 -0.14 1.39 7.34
C LEU A 91 -0.20 0.18 8.26
N GLY A 92 -1.31 -0.01 8.95
CA GLY A 92 -1.47 -1.10 9.88
C GLY A 92 -2.88 -1.15 10.46
N SER A 93 -3.10 -2.09 11.36
CA SER A 93 -4.37 -2.26 12.04
C SER A 93 -4.19 -2.66 13.49
N LYS A 94 -5.21 -2.43 14.30
CA LYS A 94 -5.29 -2.88 15.69
C LYS A 94 -6.70 -3.32 16.03
N GLY A 95 -6.81 -4.13 17.10
CA GLY A 95 -8.09 -4.65 17.60
C GLY A 95 -8.27 -6.12 17.23
N MET A 96 -8.88 -6.88 18.14
CA MET A 96 -9.17 -8.30 17.95
C MET A 96 -10.62 -8.55 17.53
N LYS A 97 -11.58 -7.79 18.06
CA LYS A 97 -13.01 -7.93 17.76
C LYS A 97 -13.45 -7.02 16.63
N THR A 98 -12.98 -5.79 16.64
CA THR A 98 -13.22 -4.80 15.59
C THR A 98 -11.87 -4.31 15.10
N THR A 99 -11.62 -4.48 13.81
CA THR A 99 -10.39 -4.01 13.20
C THR A 99 -10.46 -2.50 13.01
N THR A 100 -9.47 -1.80 13.55
CA THR A 100 -9.30 -0.36 13.33
C THR A 100 -8.05 -0.16 12.47
N ALA A 101 -8.20 0.41 11.30
CA ALA A 101 -7.10 0.79 10.44
C ALA A 101 -6.39 2.03 10.96
N LEU A 102 -5.08 2.05 10.84
CA LEU A 102 -4.22 3.21 11.06
C LEU A 102 -3.92 3.81 9.70
N VAL A 103 -4.51 4.96 9.44
CA VAL A 103 -4.45 5.63 8.14
C VAL A 103 -3.57 6.86 8.24
N ASP A 104 -2.56 6.90 7.39
CA ASP A 104 -1.74 8.08 7.15
C ASP A 104 -2.36 8.89 6.01
N SER A 105 -2.73 10.13 6.29
CA SER A 105 -3.33 11.05 5.31
C SER A 105 -2.35 12.09 4.80
N ASP A 106 -1.11 12.03 5.22
CA ASP A 106 -0.07 12.92 4.74
C ASP A 106 0.45 12.47 3.36
N ASP A 107 1.16 13.36 2.67
CA ASP A 107 1.82 13.04 1.39
C ASP A 107 3.12 12.27 1.66
N VAL A 108 2.99 10.95 1.83
CA VAL A 108 4.09 10.07 2.22
C VAL A 108 4.33 8.97 1.20
N HIS A 109 5.60 8.56 1.07
CA HIS A 109 5.99 7.37 0.34
C HIS A 109 6.13 6.19 1.30
N VAL A 110 5.58 5.03 0.93
CA VAL A 110 5.66 3.81 1.73
C VAL A 110 6.40 2.72 0.96
N MET A 111 7.39 2.13 1.60
CA MET A 111 8.10 0.96 1.09
C MET A 111 7.82 -0.25 1.99
N MET A 112 7.27 -1.32 1.41
CA MET A 112 7.05 -2.58 2.10
C MET A 112 8.08 -3.63 1.68
N ILE A 113 8.87 -4.08 2.63
CA ILE A 113 9.89 -5.11 2.42
C ILE A 113 9.44 -6.41 3.09
N GLY A 114 9.54 -7.51 2.38
CA GLY A 114 9.20 -8.83 2.91
C GLY A 114 9.51 -9.93 1.91
N ALA A 115 9.81 -11.13 2.41
CA ALA A 115 10.08 -12.31 1.59
C ALA A 115 8.86 -12.69 0.73
N SER A 116 9.06 -13.57 -0.25
CA SER A 116 7.96 -14.13 -1.03
C SER A 116 7.05 -14.96 -0.12
N GLY A 117 5.74 -14.90 -0.34
CA GLY A 117 4.76 -15.70 0.42
C GLY A 117 4.36 -15.16 1.80
N VAL A 118 4.97 -14.10 2.33
CA VAL A 118 4.62 -13.53 3.65
C VAL A 118 3.29 -12.76 3.67
N GLY A 119 2.56 -12.73 2.56
CA GLY A 119 1.23 -12.12 2.52
C GLY A 119 1.20 -10.61 2.24
N LYS A 120 2.26 -10.02 1.65
CA LYS A 120 2.28 -8.58 1.30
C LYS A 120 1.03 -8.13 0.54
N THR A 121 0.64 -8.92 -0.47
CA THR A 121 -0.56 -8.61 -1.27
C THR A 121 -1.83 -8.72 -0.43
N ALA A 122 -1.98 -9.79 0.35
CA ALA A 122 -3.19 -10.05 1.12
C ALA A 122 -3.39 -9.09 2.30
N TYR A 123 -2.31 -8.79 3.03
CA TYR A 123 -2.40 -8.01 4.27
C TYR A 123 -2.12 -6.52 4.11
N PHE A 124 -1.56 -6.11 2.97
CA PHE A 124 -1.31 -4.69 2.73
C PHE A 124 -2.01 -4.19 1.47
N LEU A 125 -1.76 -4.82 0.31
CA LEU A 125 -2.22 -4.27 -0.95
C LEU A 125 -3.74 -4.32 -1.09
N TYR A 126 -4.39 -5.46 -0.84
CA TYR A 126 -5.85 -5.56 -0.92
C TYR A 126 -6.59 -4.67 0.09
N PRO A 127 -6.20 -4.59 1.37
CA PRO A 127 -6.78 -3.62 2.30
C PRO A 127 -6.63 -2.17 1.86
N ASN A 128 -5.50 -1.81 1.25
CA ASN A 128 -5.30 -0.47 0.73
C ASN A 128 -6.13 -0.19 -0.53
N LEU A 129 -6.31 -1.16 -1.44
CA LEU A 129 -7.21 -1.03 -2.57
C LEU A 129 -8.67 -0.83 -2.12
N GLU A 130 -9.12 -1.63 -1.16
CA GLU A 130 -10.45 -1.50 -0.57
C GLU A 130 -10.64 -0.12 0.03
N TYR A 131 -9.67 0.31 0.84
CA TYR A 131 -9.73 1.62 1.49
C TYR A 131 -9.68 2.78 0.49
N ALA A 132 -8.82 2.69 -0.53
CA ALA A 132 -8.75 3.69 -1.59
C ALA A 132 -10.09 3.83 -2.33
N CYS A 133 -10.73 2.70 -2.65
CA CYS A 133 -12.05 2.73 -3.27
C CYS A 133 -13.12 3.32 -2.34
N ALA A 134 -13.15 2.89 -1.08
CA ALA A 134 -14.13 3.37 -0.11
C ALA A 134 -13.97 4.86 0.21
N SER A 135 -12.74 5.38 0.25
CA SER A 135 -12.45 6.79 0.49
C SER A 135 -12.52 7.69 -0.76
N GLY A 136 -12.80 7.11 -1.93
CA GLY A 136 -12.92 7.87 -3.20
C GLY A 136 -11.58 8.35 -3.77
N MET A 137 -10.47 7.66 -3.47
CA MET A 137 -9.15 8.00 -4.01
C MET A 137 -9.00 7.49 -5.45
N SER A 138 -8.45 8.31 -6.33
CA SER A 138 -7.93 7.83 -7.61
C SER A 138 -6.54 7.21 -7.40
N PHE A 139 -6.28 6.08 -8.03
CA PHE A 139 -4.99 5.40 -7.88
C PHE A 139 -4.53 4.73 -9.17
N LEU A 140 -3.23 4.51 -9.27
CA LEU A 140 -2.58 3.70 -10.30
C LEU A 140 -1.96 2.48 -9.62
N ALA A 141 -2.28 1.29 -10.11
CA ALA A 141 -1.71 0.04 -9.62
C ALA A 141 -0.88 -0.63 -10.70
N LEU A 142 0.36 -1.00 -10.38
CA LEU A 142 1.22 -1.82 -11.23
C LEU A 142 1.03 -3.28 -10.87
N ASP A 143 0.54 -4.07 -11.83
CA ASP A 143 0.18 -5.47 -11.63
C ASP A 143 1.02 -6.38 -12.54
N THR A 144 2.10 -6.92 -11.99
CA THR A 144 3.01 -7.78 -12.74
C THR A 144 2.45 -9.18 -13.03
N LYS A 145 1.38 -9.60 -12.33
CA LYS A 145 0.76 -10.93 -12.45
C LYS A 145 -0.63 -10.92 -13.07
N GLY A 146 -1.26 -9.77 -13.17
CA GLY A 146 -2.66 -9.62 -13.60
C GLY A 146 -3.69 -10.00 -12.51
N ASP A 147 -3.23 -10.21 -11.28
CA ASP A 147 -4.11 -10.65 -10.18
C ASP A 147 -4.97 -9.51 -9.62
N LEU A 148 -4.45 -8.29 -9.60
CA LEU A 148 -5.17 -7.14 -9.04
C LEU A 148 -6.38 -6.77 -9.91
N ALA A 149 -6.17 -6.63 -11.21
CA ALA A 149 -7.25 -6.32 -12.14
C ALA A 149 -8.32 -7.41 -12.12
N ARG A 150 -7.92 -8.69 -12.08
CA ARG A 150 -8.82 -9.84 -12.06
C ARG A 150 -9.62 -9.94 -10.76
N ASN A 151 -8.95 -9.80 -9.61
CA ASN A 151 -9.56 -10.05 -8.31
C ASN A 151 -10.28 -8.82 -7.76
N TYR A 152 -9.87 -7.61 -8.14
CA TYR A 152 -10.38 -6.39 -7.54
C TYR A 152 -11.04 -5.44 -8.52
N GLY A 153 -10.76 -5.54 -9.83
CA GLY A 153 -11.31 -4.66 -10.85
C GLY A 153 -12.84 -4.62 -10.85
N ALA A 154 -13.49 -5.79 -10.79
CA ALA A 154 -14.94 -5.86 -10.73
C ALA A 154 -15.52 -5.20 -9.46
N ILE A 155 -14.86 -5.38 -8.31
CA ILE A 155 -15.28 -4.77 -7.04
C ILE A 155 -15.21 -3.24 -7.15
N ALA A 156 -14.11 -2.72 -7.64
CA ALA A 156 -13.93 -1.28 -7.80
C ALA A 156 -14.92 -0.67 -8.79
N ARG A 157 -15.19 -1.34 -9.92
CA ARG A 157 -16.14 -0.86 -10.94
C ARG A 157 -17.59 -1.02 -10.52
N ASP A 158 -17.98 -2.23 -10.11
CA ASP A 158 -19.40 -2.58 -9.99
C ASP A 158 -19.97 -2.20 -8.61
N ILE A 159 -19.12 -2.10 -7.59
CA ILE A 159 -19.55 -1.72 -6.24
C ILE A 159 -19.26 -0.24 -5.97
N TYR A 160 -18.04 0.21 -6.24
CA TYR A 160 -17.61 1.58 -5.92
C TYR A 160 -17.77 2.57 -7.09
N GLY A 161 -18.20 2.11 -8.27
CA GLY A 161 -18.47 2.97 -9.42
C GLY A 161 -17.22 3.55 -10.10
N TYR A 162 -16.05 2.93 -9.91
CA TYR A 162 -14.79 3.40 -10.51
C TYR A 162 -14.76 3.17 -12.01
N ARG A 163 -14.27 4.16 -12.73
CA ARG A 163 -13.82 3.96 -14.10
C ARG A 163 -12.44 3.30 -14.07
N ILE A 164 -12.35 2.09 -14.60
CA ILE A 164 -11.12 1.32 -14.67
C ILE A 164 -10.58 1.35 -16.08
N SER A 165 -9.29 1.56 -16.21
CA SER A 165 -8.53 1.39 -17.45
C SER A 165 -7.36 0.45 -17.18
N VAL A 166 -7.24 -0.58 -18.02
CA VAL A 166 -6.18 -1.59 -17.92
C VAL A 166 -5.27 -1.47 -19.13
N VAL A 167 -4.02 -1.07 -18.91
CA VAL A 167 -2.98 -1.08 -19.95
C VAL A 167 -2.21 -2.38 -19.83
N ASP A 168 -2.46 -3.31 -20.75
CA ASP A 168 -1.79 -4.62 -20.78
C ASP A 168 -0.65 -4.61 -21.81
N LEU A 169 0.59 -4.61 -21.29
CA LEU A 169 1.79 -4.62 -22.12
C LEU A 169 2.18 -6.02 -22.62
N ARG A 170 1.58 -7.09 -22.09
CA ARG A 170 1.83 -8.47 -22.52
C ARG A 170 0.90 -8.86 -23.64
N GLU A 171 -0.38 -8.47 -23.54
CA GLU A 171 -1.39 -8.72 -24.57
C GLU A 171 -2.02 -7.40 -25.02
N PRO A 172 -1.34 -6.62 -25.87
CA PRO A 172 -1.83 -5.30 -26.30
C PRO A 172 -3.21 -5.31 -26.95
N THR A 173 -3.62 -6.45 -27.52
CA THR A 173 -4.94 -6.64 -28.11
C THR A 173 -6.08 -6.66 -27.09
N ARG A 174 -5.77 -6.89 -25.84
CA ARG A 174 -6.71 -6.89 -24.71
C ARG A 174 -6.58 -5.66 -23.83
N SER A 175 -5.64 -4.77 -24.18
CA SER A 175 -5.37 -3.53 -23.46
C SER A 175 -6.41 -2.47 -23.82
N ASP A 176 -6.78 -1.67 -22.82
CA ASP A 176 -7.51 -0.43 -23.10
C ASP A 176 -6.62 0.53 -23.89
N GLY A 177 -7.23 1.24 -24.82
CA GLY A 177 -6.52 2.25 -25.60
C GLY A 177 -6.13 3.45 -24.73
N ASN A 178 -4.86 3.82 -24.75
CA ASN A 178 -4.36 5.01 -24.10
C ASN A 178 -3.76 5.98 -25.13
N ASN A 179 -4.51 7.03 -25.44
CA ASN A 179 -4.02 8.06 -26.34
C ASN A 179 -3.21 9.11 -25.55
N LEU A 180 -1.90 9.05 -25.67
CA LEU A 180 -0.96 9.96 -25.00
C LEU A 180 -1.15 11.42 -25.44
N LEU A 181 -1.76 11.66 -26.59
CA LEU A 181 -2.03 13.01 -27.11
C LEU A 181 -3.33 13.62 -26.54
N THR A 182 -4.11 12.89 -25.76
CA THR A 182 -5.43 13.35 -25.28
C THR A 182 -5.36 14.70 -24.57
N LEU A 183 -4.39 14.91 -23.69
CA LEU A 183 -4.24 16.19 -22.97
C LEU A 183 -3.82 17.31 -23.91
N ILE A 184 -2.91 17.03 -24.83
CA ILE A 184 -2.44 18.00 -25.83
C ILE A 184 -3.61 18.45 -26.68
N ASN A 185 -4.38 17.50 -27.23
CA ASN A 185 -5.55 17.78 -28.06
C ASN A 185 -6.60 18.59 -27.30
N ARG A 186 -6.92 18.20 -26.05
CA ARG A 186 -7.89 18.93 -25.21
C ARG A 186 -7.52 20.41 -25.02
N TYR A 187 -6.25 20.69 -24.78
CA TYR A 187 -5.80 22.07 -24.62
C TYR A 187 -5.70 22.84 -25.95
N MET A 188 -5.37 22.14 -27.04
CA MET A 188 -5.41 22.74 -28.38
C MET A 188 -6.82 23.05 -28.81
N ASP A 189 -7.80 22.19 -28.52
CA ASP A 189 -9.21 22.43 -28.83
C ASP A 189 -9.75 23.64 -28.04
N LYS A 190 -9.44 23.76 -26.75
CA LYS A 190 -9.74 24.97 -25.96
C LYS A 190 -9.17 26.24 -26.58
N HIS A 191 -7.92 26.20 -27.05
CA HIS A 191 -7.31 27.35 -27.71
C HIS A 191 -7.95 27.65 -29.09
N ARG A 192 -8.45 26.64 -29.79
CA ARG A 192 -9.21 26.84 -31.03
C ARG A 192 -10.56 27.49 -30.79
N GLU A 193 -11.25 27.08 -29.69
CA GLU A 193 -12.52 27.66 -29.28
C GLU A 193 -12.36 29.11 -28.80
N ASP A 194 -11.30 29.39 -28.04
CA ASP A 194 -10.93 30.74 -27.59
C ASP A 194 -9.45 31.04 -27.89
N PRO A 195 -9.14 31.65 -29.03
CA PRO A 195 -7.77 32.03 -29.41
C PRO A 195 -7.09 33.00 -28.46
N LYS A 196 -7.82 33.65 -27.57
CA LYS A 196 -7.27 34.56 -26.54
C LYS A 196 -6.78 33.77 -25.31
N ASP A 197 -7.17 32.50 -25.13
CA ASP A 197 -6.66 31.63 -24.08
C ASP A 197 -5.23 31.15 -24.43
N ILE A 198 -4.26 32.04 -24.26
CA ILE A 198 -2.84 31.75 -24.42
C ILE A 198 -2.38 30.66 -23.40
N GLY A 199 -3.06 30.60 -22.23
CA GLY A 199 -2.77 29.61 -21.19
C GLY A 199 -3.06 28.18 -21.65
N ALA A 200 -4.12 27.97 -22.42
CA ALA A 200 -4.41 26.66 -23.02
C ALA A 200 -3.31 26.25 -24.01
N LYS A 201 -2.89 27.14 -24.92
CA LYS A 201 -1.80 26.88 -25.84
C LYS A 201 -0.50 26.51 -25.12
N ALA A 202 -0.10 27.29 -24.12
CA ALA A 202 1.12 27.05 -23.33
C ALA A 202 1.07 25.67 -22.62
N LYS A 203 -0.10 25.25 -22.11
CA LYS A 203 -0.29 23.92 -21.52
C LYS A 203 -0.15 22.81 -22.56
N ALA A 204 -0.74 22.97 -23.74
CA ALA A 204 -0.60 22.00 -24.84
C ALA A 204 0.88 21.81 -25.23
N GLU A 205 1.62 22.91 -25.41
CA GLU A 205 3.04 22.88 -25.71
C GLU A 205 3.87 22.22 -24.59
N LYS A 206 3.55 22.53 -23.33
CA LYS A 206 4.19 21.89 -22.17
C LYS A 206 4.03 20.36 -22.21
N TYR A 207 2.80 19.86 -22.40
CA TYR A 207 2.57 18.43 -22.45
C TYR A 207 3.20 17.78 -23.69
N ALA A 208 3.21 18.46 -24.82
CA ALA A 208 3.91 17.97 -26.03
C ALA A 208 5.42 17.83 -25.77
N LYS A 209 6.05 18.81 -25.13
CA LYS A 209 7.48 18.76 -24.77
C LYS A 209 7.77 17.63 -23.77
N ILE A 210 6.92 17.45 -22.75
CA ILE A 210 7.06 16.35 -21.77
C ILE A 210 7.00 15.01 -22.50
N LEU A 211 6.00 14.80 -23.35
CA LEU A 211 5.82 13.56 -24.09
C LEU A 211 7.01 13.29 -25.02
N ALA A 212 7.43 14.30 -25.79
CA ALA A 212 8.58 14.18 -26.68
C ALA A 212 9.87 13.83 -25.91
N LYS A 213 10.14 14.50 -24.77
CA LYS A 213 11.29 14.19 -23.92
C LYS A 213 11.24 12.77 -23.38
N THR A 214 10.08 12.29 -22.95
CA THR A 214 9.91 10.94 -22.42
C THR A 214 10.15 9.85 -23.48
N ILE A 215 9.76 10.10 -24.74
CA ILE A 215 9.93 9.14 -25.84
C ILE A 215 11.36 9.15 -26.38
N ILE A 216 11.94 10.35 -26.57
CA ILE A 216 13.24 10.51 -27.24
C ILE A 216 14.40 10.23 -26.27
N ASN A 217 14.25 10.64 -24.98
CA ASN A 217 15.29 10.47 -23.96
C ASN A 217 14.72 9.79 -22.69
N PRO A 218 14.37 8.49 -22.75
CA PRO A 218 13.74 7.79 -21.63
C PRO A 218 14.66 7.60 -20.41
N GLY A 219 15.97 7.82 -20.56
CA GLY A 219 16.97 7.64 -19.49
C GLY A 219 17.33 8.91 -18.71
N GLY A 220 16.86 10.09 -19.13
CA GLY A 220 17.28 11.37 -18.53
C GLY A 220 18.78 11.63 -18.70
N ASP A 221 19.20 12.85 -18.89
CA ASP A 221 20.62 13.21 -18.91
C ASP A 221 21.24 12.95 -17.52
N GLU A 222 22.02 11.88 -17.36
CA GLU A 222 22.90 11.67 -16.21
C GLU A 222 24.03 12.73 -16.12
N GLN A 223 24.11 13.64 -17.07
CA GLN A 223 25.19 14.61 -17.18
C GLN A 223 24.98 15.94 -16.47
N ASP A 224 23.84 16.16 -15.80
CA ASP A 224 23.55 17.45 -15.10
C ASP A 224 23.65 17.32 -13.57
N ARG A 225 24.52 16.42 -13.09
CA ARG A 225 24.93 16.33 -11.66
C ARG A 225 26.45 16.46 -11.56
N GLY A 226 26.95 17.60 -11.97
CA GLY A 226 28.29 18.08 -11.67
C GLY A 226 28.21 19.18 -10.61
#